data_147ba660363452f04511bf941fca65e1
#
_entry.id   147ba660363452f04511bf941fca65e1
#
_cell.length_a   1.000
_cell.length_b   1.000
_cell.length_c   1.000
_cell.angle_alpha   90.00
_cell.angle_beta   90.00
_cell.angle_gamma   90.00
#
_symmetry.space_group_name_H-M   'P 1'
#
loop_
_entity.id
_entity.type
_entity.pdbx_description
1 polymer ?
#
loop_
_entity_poly.entity_id
_entity_poly.type
_entity_poly.pdbx_seq_one_letter_code
_entity_poly.pdbx_strand_id
1 'polypeptide(L)'
;MFRTASHEKDEYQGIIEETEKINEEFMLRQKEKFPKSNVVLRTGIYYVTPECRSTSYAIDAANYVRQKVKGGEKGSVRFYDDEMQKQRELENEIVNDMKEAMEQKQFKVYFQPKYSIKSHEITGAEALVRWER
;
A
#
# COMPACT_ATOMS: atom_id res chain seq x y z
N MET A 1 -4.34 -32.32 9.41
CA MET A 1 -5.58 -31.64 9.81
C MET A 1 -5.77 -30.46 8.89
N PHE A 2 -6.63 -30.56 7.86
CA PHE A 2 -6.83 -29.50 6.90
C PHE A 2 -7.62 -28.36 7.58
N ARG A 3 -7.00 -27.21 7.81
CA ARG A 3 -7.72 -25.99 8.19
C ARG A 3 -8.52 -25.52 6.98
N THR A 4 -9.81 -25.31 7.13
CA THR A 4 -10.67 -24.78 6.09
C THR A 4 -10.45 -23.25 5.99
N ALA A 5 -10.48 -22.70 4.78
CA ALA A 5 -10.25 -21.27 4.50
C ALA A 5 -11.15 -20.29 5.31
N SER A 6 -12.27 -20.77 5.85
CA SER A 6 -13.13 -19.98 6.75
C SER A 6 -12.53 -19.81 8.14
N HIS A 7 -11.89 -20.83 8.70
CA HIS A 7 -11.23 -20.75 10.01
C HIS A 7 -10.01 -19.80 10.01
N GLU A 8 -9.29 -19.75 8.89
CA GLU A 8 -8.17 -18.81 8.75
C GLU A 8 -8.64 -17.35 8.70
N LYS A 9 -9.76 -17.07 8.02
CA LYS A 9 -10.32 -15.71 7.96
C LYS A 9 -10.78 -15.21 9.33
N ASP A 10 -11.41 -16.07 10.13
CA ASP A 10 -11.87 -15.71 11.47
C ASP A 10 -10.69 -15.45 12.42
N GLU A 11 -9.61 -16.25 12.30
CA GLU A 11 -8.38 -16.08 13.08
C GLU A 11 -7.68 -14.77 12.71
N TYR A 12 -7.57 -14.43 11.42
CA TYR A 12 -6.98 -13.19 10.96
C TYR A 12 -7.80 -11.96 11.39
N GLN A 13 -9.12 -12.07 11.38
CA GLN A 13 -10.00 -11.00 11.83
C GLN A 13 -9.79 -10.70 13.32
N GLY A 14 -9.68 -11.72 14.16
CA GLY A 14 -9.37 -11.56 15.59
C GLY A 14 -8.04 -10.86 15.85
N ILE A 15 -7.00 -11.23 15.09
CA ILE A 15 -5.67 -10.58 15.20
C ILE A 15 -5.73 -9.10 14.76
N ILE A 16 -6.50 -8.80 13.70
CA ILE A 16 -6.71 -7.41 13.26
C ILE A 16 -7.35 -6.59 14.38
N GLU A 17 -8.47 -7.05 14.93
CA GLU A 17 -9.22 -6.35 15.97
C GLU A 17 -8.40 -6.12 17.24
N GLU A 18 -7.64 -7.11 17.68
CA GLU A 18 -6.75 -6.98 18.84
C GLU A 18 -5.63 -5.97 18.56
N THR A 19 -5.03 -6.03 17.38
CA THR A 19 -3.95 -5.11 16.99
C THR A 19 -4.46 -3.67 16.82
N GLU A 20 -5.65 -3.49 16.24
CA GLU A 20 -6.30 -2.16 16.14
C GLU A 20 -6.55 -1.57 17.52
N LYS A 21 -7.05 -2.34 18.45
CA LYS A 21 -7.26 -1.91 19.84
C LYS A 21 -5.96 -1.46 20.51
N ILE A 22 -4.88 -2.21 20.34
CA ILE A 22 -3.55 -1.83 20.85
C ILE A 22 -3.07 -0.53 20.24
N ASN A 23 -3.23 -0.38 18.91
CA ASN A 23 -2.85 0.84 18.20
C ASN A 23 -3.65 2.05 18.68
N GLU A 24 -4.96 1.92 18.89
CA GLU A 24 -5.84 2.97 19.40
C GLU A 24 -5.42 3.40 20.81
N GLU A 25 -5.24 2.43 21.71
CA GLU A 25 -4.78 2.72 23.08
C GLU A 25 -3.43 3.45 23.08
N PHE A 26 -2.50 3.04 22.24
CA PHE A 26 -1.21 3.71 22.12
C PHE A 26 -1.38 5.15 21.61
N MET A 27 -2.17 5.37 20.56
CA MET A 27 -2.42 6.71 20.00
C MET A 27 -3.08 7.63 21.02
N LEU A 28 -4.05 7.14 21.80
CA LEU A 28 -4.68 7.90 22.88
C LEU A 28 -3.68 8.33 23.95
N ARG A 29 -2.85 7.41 24.45
CA ARG A 29 -1.78 7.73 25.42
C ARG A 29 -0.76 8.74 24.88
N GLN A 30 -0.43 8.64 23.57
CA GLN A 30 0.47 9.62 22.95
C GLN A 30 -0.18 11.00 22.84
N LYS A 31 -1.46 11.07 22.52
CA LYS A 31 -2.22 12.32 22.43
C LYS A 31 -2.33 13.03 23.79
N GLU A 32 -2.55 12.26 24.86
CA GLU A 32 -2.57 12.80 26.23
C GLU A 32 -1.20 13.38 26.62
N LYS A 33 -0.12 12.65 26.35
CA LYS A 33 1.25 13.05 26.70
C LYS A 33 1.79 14.17 25.81
N PHE A 34 1.40 14.18 24.54
CA PHE A 34 1.85 15.12 23.53
C PHE A 34 0.67 15.70 22.71
N PRO A 35 -0.12 16.63 23.28
CA PRO A 35 -1.38 17.10 22.67
C PRO A 35 -1.20 17.74 21.29
N LYS A 36 -0.01 18.27 20.99
CA LYS A 36 0.31 18.89 19.69
C LYS A 36 0.82 17.90 18.64
N SER A 37 1.04 16.65 19.01
CA SER A 37 1.52 15.59 18.13
C SER A 37 0.35 14.85 17.52
N ASN A 38 0.41 14.61 16.20
CA ASN A 38 -0.54 13.75 15.51
C ASN A 38 0.18 12.45 15.09
N VAL A 39 0.17 11.46 15.98
CA VAL A 39 0.76 10.14 15.73
C VAL A 39 -0.27 9.25 15.07
N VAL A 40 0.10 8.68 13.92
CA VAL A 40 -0.72 7.70 13.20
C VAL A 40 0.06 6.41 13.08
N LEU A 41 -0.49 5.32 13.61
CA LEU A 41 0.08 3.99 13.47
C LEU A 41 -0.47 3.30 12.22
N ARG A 42 0.40 2.52 11.57
CA ARG A 42 0.04 1.65 10.44
C ARG A 42 0.74 0.33 10.62
N THR A 43 -0.03 -0.74 10.65
CA THR A 43 0.49 -2.09 10.90
C THR A 43 0.22 -2.99 9.71
N GLY A 44 1.28 -3.57 9.16
CA GLY A 44 1.20 -4.63 8.17
C GLY A 44 1.56 -5.96 8.83
N ILE A 45 0.82 -6.99 8.56
CA ILE A 45 1.02 -8.32 9.13
C ILE A 45 1.29 -9.30 7.98
N TYR A 46 2.32 -10.14 8.15
CA TYR A 46 2.60 -11.28 7.30
C TYR A 46 2.54 -12.56 8.15
N TYR A 47 1.71 -13.51 7.74
CA TYR A 47 1.65 -14.82 8.38
C TYR A 47 2.79 -15.70 7.87
N VAL A 48 3.71 -16.07 8.77
CA VAL A 48 4.85 -16.90 8.39
C VAL A 48 4.42 -18.36 8.29
N THR A 49 4.47 -18.90 7.07
CA THR A 49 4.21 -20.32 6.79
C THR A 49 5.53 -21.09 6.66
N PRO A 50 5.50 -22.45 6.71
CA PRO A 50 6.70 -23.26 6.48
C PRO A 50 7.37 -23.02 5.12
N GLU A 51 6.61 -22.56 4.13
CA GLU A 51 7.07 -22.24 2.77
C GLU A 51 7.67 -20.84 2.65
N CYS A 52 7.72 -20.08 3.75
CA CYS A 52 8.29 -18.73 3.75
C CYS A 52 9.75 -18.77 3.32
N ARG A 53 10.08 -18.04 2.26
CA ARG A 53 11.40 -18.07 1.58
C ARG A 53 12.54 -17.64 2.50
N SER A 54 12.32 -16.64 3.35
CA SER A 54 13.31 -16.11 4.28
C SER A 54 12.68 -15.12 5.26
N THR A 55 13.38 -14.84 6.36
CA THR A 55 13.00 -13.79 7.32
C THR A 55 12.92 -12.41 6.65
N SER A 56 13.85 -12.10 5.75
CA SER A 56 13.85 -10.84 5.00
C SER A 56 12.59 -10.72 4.16
N TYR A 57 12.18 -11.80 3.47
CA TYR A 57 10.94 -11.81 2.71
C TYR A 57 9.71 -11.52 3.59
N ALA A 58 9.64 -12.13 4.78
CA ALA A 58 8.54 -11.91 5.72
C ALA A 58 8.45 -10.44 6.18
N ILE A 59 9.60 -9.83 6.51
CA ILE A 59 9.67 -8.42 6.90
C ILE A 59 9.26 -7.52 5.73
N ASP A 60 9.76 -7.78 4.53
CA ASP A 60 9.44 -7.00 3.34
C ASP A 60 7.96 -7.10 2.96
N ALA A 61 7.35 -8.29 3.10
CA ALA A 61 5.92 -8.50 2.87
C ALA A 61 5.07 -7.71 3.86
N ALA A 62 5.38 -7.77 5.16
CA ALA A 62 4.71 -6.99 6.18
C ALA A 62 4.86 -5.47 5.95
N ASN A 63 6.07 -5.00 5.57
CA ASN A 63 6.32 -3.60 5.25
C ASN A 63 5.55 -3.14 4.00
N TYR A 64 5.45 -3.98 2.98
CA TYR A 64 4.67 -3.67 1.77
C TYR A 64 3.20 -3.41 2.13
N VAL A 65 2.58 -4.28 2.92
CA VAL A 65 1.21 -4.10 3.40
C VAL A 65 1.09 -2.81 4.21
N ARG A 66 1.99 -2.59 5.16
CA ARG A 66 2.00 -1.38 5.99
C ARG A 66 1.98 -0.09 5.16
N GLN A 67 2.71 -0.06 4.04
CA GLN A 67 2.74 1.10 3.13
C GLN A 67 1.41 1.31 2.38
N LYS A 68 0.65 0.23 2.12
CA LYS A 68 -0.66 0.29 1.45
C LYS A 68 -1.81 0.61 2.42
N VAL A 69 -1.58 0.54 3.73
CA VAL A 69 -2.57 0.94 4.74
C VAL A 69 -2.77 2.45 4.72
N LYS A 70 -4.00 2.89 4.50
CA LYS A 70 -4.37 4.31 4.63
C LYS A 70 -4.48 4.63 6.12
N GLY A 71 -3.72 5.60 6.61
CA GLY A 71 -3.79 6.00 8.01
C GLY A 71 -5.14 6.65 8.35
N GLY A 72 -5.72 6.24 9.48
CA GLY A 72 -6.99 6.74 10.00
C GLY A 72 -7.40 5.95 11.24
N GLU A 73 -8.49 6.35 11.90
CA GLU A 73 -8.96 5.70 13.14
C GLU A 73 -9.44 4.25 12.92
N LYS A 74 -9.86 3.90 11.71
CA LYS A 74 -10.23 2.52 11.33
C LYS A 74 -9.41 2.05 10.15
N GLY A 75 -9.04 0.77 10.15
CA GLY A 75 -8.30 0.15 9.06
C GLY A 75 -6.79 0.45 9.10
N SER A 76 -6.23 0.64 10.31
CA SER A 76 -4.79 0.86 10.52
C SER A 76 -3.97 -0.44 10.46
N VAL A 77 -4.63 -1.59 10.36
CA VAL A 77 -4.03 -2.93 10.34
C VAL A 77 -4.48 -3.69 9.10
N ARG A 78 -3.56 -4.37 8.43
CA ARG A 78 -3.89 -5.23 7.28
C ARG A 78 -2.92 -6.41 7.18
N PHE A 79 -3.45 -7.54 6.72
CA PHE A 79 -2.65 -8.72 6.39
C PHE A 79 -2.13 -8.67 4.95
N TYR A 80 -0.98 -9.34 4.74
CA TYR A 80 -0.49 -9.69 3.41
C TYR A 80 -1.30 -10.88 2.89
N ASP A 81 -2.05 -10.67 1.84
CA ASP A 81 -2.88 -11.67 1.18
C ASP A 81 -2.40 -11.96 -0.25
N ASP A 82 -3.04 -12.92 -0.91
CA ASP A 82 -2.71 -13.31 -2.28
C ASP A 82 -2.88 -12.17 -3.29
N GLU A 83 -3.83 -11.26 -3.05
CA GLU A 83 -4.05 -10.09 -3.90
C GLU A 83 -2.88 -9.12 -3.79
N MET A 84 -2.41 -8.88 -2.56
CA MET A 84 -1.21 -8.09 -2.29
C MET A 84 0.04 -8.70 -2.90
N GLN A 85 0.16 -10.02 -2.87
CA GLN A 85 1.27 -10.73 -3.52
C GLN A 85 1.28 -10.49 -5.03
N LYS A 86 0.16 -10.70 -5.70
CA LYS A 86 0.02 -10.46 -7.15
C LYS A 86 0.32 -9.01 -7.53
N GLN A 87 -0.20 -8.08 -6.75
CA GLN A 87 0.07 -6.66 -6.99
C GLN A 87 1.55 -6.31 -6.84
N ARG A 88 2.23 -6.86 -5.82
CA ARG A 88 3.67 -6.66 -5.61
C ARG A 88 4.50 -7.28 -6.74
N GLU A 89 4.14 -8.47 -7.21
CA GLU A 89 4.78 -9.12 -8.34
C GLU A 89 4.65 -8.27 -9.61
N LEU A 90 3.46 -7.77 -9.91
CA LEU A 90 3.22 -6.87 -11.05
C LEU A 90 4.00 -5.55 -10.93
N GLU A 91 4.05 -4.92 -9.75
CA GLU A 91 4.85 -3.72 -9.51
C GLU A 91 6.34 -3.97 -9.77
N ASN A 92 6.87 -5.13 -9.35
CA ASN A 92 8.25 -5.52 -9.58
C ASN A 92 8.53 -5.77 -11.07
N GLU A 93 7.63 -6.43 -11.79
CA GLU A 93 7.74 -6.62 -13.25
C GLU A 93 7.80 -5.27 -13.96
N ILE A 94 6.89 -4.34 -13.61
CA ILE A 94 6.88 -2.99 -14.16
C ILE A 94 8.21 -2.27 -13.94
N VAL A 95 8.76 -2.34 -12.73
CA VAL A 95 10.04 -1.70 -12.40
C VAL A 95 11.21 -2.33 -13.16
N ASN A 96 11.21 -3.67 -13.29
CA ASN A 96 12.26 -4.38 -14.01
C ASN A 96 12.25 -4.03 -15.51
N ASP A 97 11.08 -3.95 -16.13
CA ASP A 97 10.93 -3.63 -17.54
C ASP A 97 11.19 -2.16 -17.86
N MET A 98 11.11 -1.27 -16.85
CA MET A 98 11.16 0.19 -17.05
C MET A 98 12.44 0.65 -17.73
N LYS A 99 13.58 0.05 -17.40
CA LYS A 99 14.88 0.43 -17.98
C LYS A 99 14.91 0.16 -19.48
N GLU A 100 14.53 -1.03 -19.88
CA GLU A 100 14.45 -1.43 -21.28
C GLU A 100 13.42 -0.60 -22.04
N ALA A 101 12.26 -0.35 -21.43
CA ALA A 101 11.22 0.48 -22.01
C ALA A 101 11.65 1.94 -22.24
N MET A 102 12.52 2.47 -21.38
CA MET A 102 13.12 3.80 -21.59
C MET A 102 14.09 3.78 -22.79
N GLU A 103 14.96 2.77 -22.90
CA GLU A 103 15.90 2.60 -24.01
C GLU A 103 15.16 2.44 -25.34
N GLN A 104 14.05 1.71 -25.35
CA GLN A 104 13.18 1.49 -26.51
C GLN A 104 12.22 2.65 -26.82
N LYS A 105 12.27 3.75 -26.04
CA LYS A 105 11.41 4.93 -26.18
C LYS A 105 9.91 4.63 -26.14
N GLN A 106 9.52 3.64 -25.33
CA GLN A 106 8.12 3.25 -25.14
C GLN A 106 7.32 4.25 -24.29
N PHE A 107 8.00 5.18 -23.60
CA PHE A 107 7.34 6.25 -22.86
C PHE A 107 7.05 7.44 -23.76
N LYS A 108 5.77 7.81 -23.83
CA LYS A 108 5.29 8.99 -24.56
C LYS A 108 4.75 10.03 -23.58
N VAL A 109 5.00 11.30 -23.90
CA VAL A 109 4.46 12.40 -23.12
C VAL A 109 3.28 12.99 -23.89
N TYR A 110 2.13 13.02 -23.24
CA TYR A 110 0.92 13.68 -23.71
C TYR A 110 0.65 14.92 -22.89
N PHE A 111 0.11 15.95 -23.51
CA PHE A 111 -0.23 17.18 -22.81
C PHE A 111 -1.75 17.32 -22.75
N GLN A 112 -2.30 17.38 -21.52
CA GLN A 112 -3.70 17.69 -21.29
C GLN A 112 -3.84 19.20 -21.05
N PRO A 113 -4.52 19.94 -21.95
CA PRO A 113 -4.64 21.40 -21.80
C PRO A 113 -5.55 21.76 -20.62
N LYS A 114 -5.17 22.80 -19.87
CA LYS A 114 -5.99 23.44 -18.85
C LYS A 114 -6.62 24.68 -19.46
N TYR A 115 -7.96 24.71 -19.48
CA TYR A 115 -8.75 25.76 -20.08
C TYR A 115 -9.40 26.65 -19.02
N SER A 116 -9.26 27.95 -19.16
CA SER A 116 -9.92 28.91 -18.28
C SER A 116 -11.34 29.20 -18.76
N ILE A 117 -12.32 28.91 -17.92
CA ILE A 117 -13.73 29.18 -18.20
C ILE A 117 -14.00 30.71 -18.27
N LYS A 118 -13.20 31.51 -17.55
CA LYS A 118 -13.38 32.98 -17.49
C LYS A 118 -12.80 33.69 -18.72
N SER A 119 -11.59 33.35 -19.14
CA SER A 119 -10.90 33.98 -20.29
C SER A 119 -11.13 33.29 -21.61
N HIS A 120 -11.71 32.07 -21.59
CA HIS A 120 -11.86 31.21 -22.78
C HIS A 120 -10.54 30.91 -23.50
N GLU A 121 -9.45 30.77 -22.73
CA GLU A 121 -8.11 30.53 -23.27
C GLU A 121 -7.45 29.33 -22.57
N ILE A 122 -6.47 28.74 -23.24
CA ILE A 122 -5.60 27.73 -22.64
C ILE A 122 -4.61 28.44 -21.74
N THR A 123 -4.65 28.13 -20.43
CA THR A 123 -3.80 28.75 -19.40
C THR A 123 -2.59 27.90 -19.03
N GLY A 124 -2.52 26.67 -19.53
CA GLY A 124 -1.43 25.75 -19.27
C GLY A 124 -1.74 24.34 -19.76
N ALA A 125 -0.86 23.40 -19.46
CA ALA A 125 -1.08 21.98 -19.74
C ALA A 125 -0.46 21.14 -18.63
N GLU A 126 -1.04 19.97 -18.43
CA GLU A 126 -0.47 18.90 -17.58
C GLU A 126 0.25 17.89 -18.47
N ALA A 127 1.52 17.59 -18.15
CA ALA A 127 2.29 16.58 -18.86
C ALA A 127 1.99 15.19 -18.25
N LEU A 128 1.46 14.29 -19.06
CA LEU A 128 1.07 12.96 -18.68
C LEU A 128 1.91 11.93 -19.44
N VAL A 129 2.68 11.13 -18.70
CA VAL A 129 3.44 10.04 -19.32
C VAL A 129 2.53 8.83 -19.54
N ARG A 130 2.67 8.20 -20.70
CA ARG A 130 2.02 6.94 -21.06
C ARG A 130 3.09 5.94 -21.48
N TRP A 131 2.97 4.74 -20.98
CA TRP A 131 3.82 3.63 -21.37
C TRP A 131 3.07 2.82 -22.45
N GLU A 132 3.59 2.85 -23.67
CA GLU A 132 3.09 2.07 -24.81
C GLU A 132 3.89 0.75 -24.86
N ARG A 133 3.30 -0.31 -24.28
CA ARG A 133 3.83 -1.67 -24.32
C ARG A 133 3.49 -2.35 -25.63
#